data_d49d2a76854bff92192958069d5f665f
#
_entry.id   d49d2a76854bff92192958069d5f665f
#
_cell.length_a   1.000
_cell.length_b   1.000
_cell.length_c   1.000
_cell.angle_alpha   90.00
_cell.angle_beta   90.00
_cell.angle_gamma   90.00
#
_symmetry.space_group_name_H-M   'P 1'
#
loop_
_entity.id
_entity.type
_entity.pdbx_description
1 polymer ?
#
loop_
_entity_poly.entity_id
_entity_poly.type
_entity_poly.pdbx_seq_one_letter_code
_entity_poly.pdbx_strand_id
1 'polypeptide(L)'
;GGTWFLPRLVGLGRALEIAAFDEWISAEQALNWGLVNRVVSPEQLTSETLSWASRLADRSSHAFATVKQLLNESWNTPLETQLEHERQGLVRTVEHSDGQEGLSAFLEKRSPRFA
;
A
#
# COMPACT_ATOMS: atom_id res chain seq x y z
N GLY A 1 3.44 6.64 -16.21
CA GLY A 1 3.79 6.88 -14.78
C GLY A 1 5.16 6.37 -14.39
N GLY A 2 5.91 5.68 -15.28
CA GLY A 2 7.21 5.09 -14.95
C GLY A 2 8.21 6.12 -14.43
N THR A 3 8.39 7.23 -15.11
CA THR A 3 9.31 8.29 -14.67
C THR A 3 8.90 8.99 -13.38
N TRP A 4 7.64 8.84 -12.95
CA TRP A 4 7.17 9.39 -11.69
C TRP A 4 7.31 8.39 -10.54
N PHE A 5 6.90 7.13 -10.74
CA PHE A 5 6.94 6.11 -9.69
C PHE A 5 8.34 5.48 -9.52
N LEU A 6 9.03 5.17 -10.61
CA LEU A 6 10.29 4.43 -10.56
C LEU A 6 11.33 5.07 -9.64
N PRO A 7 11.68 6.38 -9.79
CA PRO A 7 12.69 7.00 -8.91
C PRO A 7 12.26 7.07 -7.45
N ARG A 8 10.94 7.03 -7.17
CA ARG A 8 10.41 7.03 -5.81
C ARG A 8 10.49 5.66 -5.15
N LEU A 9 10.48 4.60 -5.93
CA LEU A 9 10.62 3.22 -5.44
C LEU A 9 12.10 2.81 -5.27
N VAL A 10 12.96 3.13 -6.24
CA VAL A 10 14.34 2.62 -6.29
C VAL A 10 15.41 3.69 -6.12
N GLY A 11 15.02 4.95 -5.99
CA GLY A 11 15.93 6.11 -6.01
C GLY A 11 16.32 6.55 -7.42
N LEU A 12 16.73 7.82 -7.55
CA LEU A 12 16.99 8.44 -8.86
C LEU A 12 18.13 7.76 -9.61
N GLY A 13 19.23 7.42 -8.92
CA GLY A 13 20.40 6.81 -9.57
C GLY A 13 20.07 5.49 -10.25
N ARG A 14 19.36 4.59 -9.56
CA ARG A 14 18.94 3.31 -10.12
C ARG A 14 17.86 3.46 -11.18
N ALA A 15 16.96 4.41 -11.02
CA ALA A 15 15.97 4.71 -12.05
C ALA A 15 16.61 5.18 -13.36
N LEU A 16 17.67 5.98 -13.29
CA LEU A 16 18.46 6.41 -14.45
C LEU A 16 19.22 5.23 -15.08
N GLU A 17 19.82 4.35 -14.26
CA GLU A 17 20.50 3.14 -14.73
C GLU A 17 19.54 2.23 -15.52
N ILE A 18 18.37 1.93 -14.94
CA ILE A 18 17.31 1.15 -15.58
C ILE A 18 16.90 1.77 -16.92
N ALA A 19 16.68 3.08 -16.95
CA ALA A 19 16.23 3.79 -18.16
C ALA A 19 17.32 3.91 -19.24
N ALA A 20 18.59 3.98 -18.84
CA ALA A 20 19.71 4.17 -19.75
C ALA A 20 20.16 2.86 -20.42
N PHE A 21 20.15 1.77 -19.68
CA PHE A 21 20.69 0.50 -20.17
C PHE A 21 19.61 -0.47 -20.67
N ASP A 22 18.35 -0.28 -20.27
CA ASP A 22 17.21 -1.10 -20.70
C ASP A 22 17.45 -2.61 -20.54
N GLU A 23 18.15 -3.00 -19.46
CA GLU A 23 18.51 -4.38 -19.18
C GLU A 23 17.39 -5.11 -18.44
N TRP A 24 17.33 -6.43 -18.60
CA TRP A 24 16.40 -7.28 -17.87
C TRP A 24 16.72 -7.27 -16.37
N ILE A 25 15.70 -7.00 -15.56
CA ILE A 25 15.79 -7.04 -14.10
C ILE A 25 15.26 -8.39 -13.63
N SER A 26 16.07 -9.17 -12.91
CA SER A 26 15.60 -10.42 -12.32
C SER A 26 14.57 -10.18 -11.21
N ALA A 27 13.75 -11.18 -10.90
CA ALA A 27 12.78 -11.11 -9.81
C ALA A 27 13.44 -10.81 -8.46
N GLU A 28 14.62 -11.40 -8.21
CA GLU A 28 15.40 -11.16 -6.99
C GLU A 28 15.94 -9.72 -6.92
N GLN A 29 16.42 -9.18 -8.05
CA GLN A 29 16.85 -7.78 -8.11
C GLN A 29 15.66 -6.85 -7.87
N ALA A 30 14.50 -7.15 -8.48
CA ALA A 30 13.29 -6.37 -8.30
C ALA A 30 12.83 -6.35 -6.82
N LEU A 31 12.94 -7.50 -6.12
CA LEU A 31 12.66 -7.58 -4.68
C LEU A 31 13.67 -6.75 -3.87
N ASN A 32 14.97 -6.92 -4.13
CA ASN A 32 16.03 -6.21 -3.41
C ASN A 32 15.97 -4.70 -3.63
N TRP A 33 15.44 -4.25 -4.76
CA TRP A 33 15.27 -2.83 -5.10
C TRP A 33 13.94 -2.24 -4.65
N GLY A 34 13.05 -3.05 -4.12
CA GLY A 34 11.72 -2.60 -3.67
C GLY A 34 10.72 -2.37 -4.80
N LEU A 35 10.98 -2.89 -6.01
CA LEU A 35 10.04 -2.84 -7.15
C LEU A 35 8.87 -3.80 -6.96
N VAL A 36 9.10 -4.92 -6.28
CA VAL A 36 8.10 -5.91 -5.93
C VAL A 36 8.19 -6.23 -4.44
N ASN A 37 7.07 -6.65 -3.85
CA ASN A 37 6.98 -6.93 -2.42
C ASN A 37 7.32 -8.38 -2.06
N ARG A 38 7.24 -9.30 -3.03
CA ARG A 38 7.51 -10.72 -2.84
C ARG A 38 7.89 -11.39 -4.14
N VAL A 39 8.73 -12.41 -4.03
CA VAL A 39 9.06 -13.35 -5.10
C VAL A 39 8.75 -14.76 -4.60
N VAL A 40 8.11 -15.56 -5.42
CA VAL A 40 7.74 -16.96 -5.16
C VAL A 40 8.03 -17.80 -6.41
N SER A 41 8.00 -19.12 -6.28
CA SER A 41 8.11 -19.98 -7.47
C SER A 41 6.90 -19.82 -8.40
N PRO A 42 7.04 -20.10 -9.71
CA PRO A 42 5.94 -20.02 -10.67
C PRO A 42 4.69 -20.81 -10.24
N GLU A 43 4.89 -21.98 -9.65
CA GLU A 43 3.83 -22.86 -9.19
C GLU A 43 3.04 -22.27 -8.01
N GLN A 44 3.70 -21.44 -7.20
CA GLN A 44 3.11 -20.79 -6.02
C GLN A 44 2.47 -19.44 -6.33
N LEU A 45 2.72 -18.85 -7.51
CA LEU A 45 2.32 -17.49 -7.82
C LEU A 45 0.81 -17.28 -7.67
N THR A 46 0.01 -18.16 -8.25
CA THR A 46 -1.46 -18.04 -8.20
C THR A 46 -1.99 -18.18 -6.78
N SER A 47 -1.54 -19.21 -6.04
CA SER A 47 -2.00 -19.45 -4.66
C SER A 47 -1.62 -18.32 -3.72
N GLU A 48 -0.40 -17.80 -3.84
CA GLU A 48 0.08 -16.68 -3.02
C GLU A 48 -0.67 -15.37 -3.34
N THR A 49 -0.91 -15.11 -4.63
CA THR A 49 -1.68 -13.93 -5.06
C THR A 49 -3.11 -13.97 -4.52
N LEU A 50 -3.78 -15.13 -4.63
CA LEU A 50 -5.14 -15.29 -4.11
C LEU A 50 -5.18 -15.17 -2.58
N SER A 51 -4.17 -15.71 -1.88
CA SER A 51 -4.03 -15.53 -0.43
C SER A 51 -3.93 -14.07 -0.02
N TRP A 52 -3.12 -13.27 -0.74
CA TRP A 52 -3.01 -11.83 -0.49
C TRP A 52 -4.30 -11.09 -0.81
N ALA A 53 -4.94 -11.41 -1.93
CA ALA A 53 -6.22 -10.81 -2.32
C ALA A 53 -7.31 -11.08 -1.28
N SER A 54 -7.42 -12.33 -0.79
CA SER A 54 -8.35 -12.69 0.27
C SER A 54 -8.08 -11.91 1.56
N ARG A 55 -6.82 -11.85 2.01
CA ARG A 55 -6.45 -11.08 3.20
C ARG A 55 -6.75 -9.59 3.07
N LEU A 56 -6.67 -9.03 1.86
CA LEU A 56 -7.02 -7.64 1.59
C LEU A 56 -8.55 -7.46 1.58
N ALA A 57 -9.30 -8.42 1.03
CA ALA A 57 -10.75 -8.41 1.02
C ALA A 57 -11.36 -8.46 2.45
N ASP A 58 -10.66 -9.09 3.39
CA ASP A 58 -11.06 -9.14 4.81
C ASP A 58 -10.79 -7.82 5.57
N ARG A 59 -10.27 -6.79 4.91
CA ARG A 59 -9.98 -5.49 5.52
C ARG A 59 -11.03 -4.45 5.15
N SER A 60 -11.16 -3.42 6.00
CA SER A 60 -12.01 -2.27 5.66
C SER A 60 -11.52 -1.62 4.36
N SER A 61 -12.34 -1.70 3.31
CA SER A 61 -12.06 -1.06 2.02
C SER A 61 -12.05 0.47 2.15
N HIS A 62 -12.91 1.03 3.00
CA HIS A 62 -12.96 2.46 3.29
C HIS A 62 -11.67 2.98 3.97
N ALA A 63 -11.22 2.29 5.01
CA ALA A 63 -9.98 2.66 5.70
C ALA A 63 -8.76 2.54 4.76
N PHE A 64 -8.69 1.47 3.97
CA PHE A 64 -7.60 1.29 3.01
C PHE A 64 -7.62 2.36 1.90
N ALA A 65 -8.80 2.71 1.37
CA ALA A 65 -8.93 3.78 0.37
C ALA A 65 -8.44 5.12 0.93
N THR A 66 -8.82 5.47 2.17
CA THR A 66 -8.36 6.69 2.85
C THR A 66 -6.83 6.71 3.01
N VAL A 67 -6.23 5.64 3.52
CA VAL A 67 -4.77 5.55 3.70
C VAL A 67 -4.05 5.62 2.35
N LYS A 68 -4.55 4.92 1.33
CA LYS A 68 -3.96 4.95 -0.02
C LYS A 68 -3.99 6.36 -0.63
N GLN A 69 -5.09 7.10 -0.45
CA GLN A 69 -5.19 8.49 -0.88
C GLN A 69 -4.14 9.35 -0.17
N LEU A 70 -4.09 9.30 1.16
CA LEU A 70 -3.15 10.08 1.98
C LEU A 70 -1.69 9.80 1.60
N LEU A 71 -1.32 8.54 1.38
CA LEU A 71 0.01 8.16 0.94
C LEU A 71 0.36 8.74 -0.44
N ASN A 72 -0.57 8.71 -1.39
CA ASN A 72 -0.34 9.29 -2.72
C ASN A 72 -0.22 10.82 -2.68
N GLU A 73 -1.01 11.50 -1.84
CA GLU A 73 -0.98 12.95 -1.69
C GLU A 73 0.29 13.44 -0.96
N SER A 74 0.83 12.63 -0.04
CA SER A 74 2.00 12.99 0.78
C SER A 74 3.25 13.37 -0.02
N TRP A 75 3.36 12.89 -1.26
CA TRP A 75 4.51 13.17 -2.13
C TRP A 75 4.63 14.65 -2.53
N ASN A 76 3.55 15.42 -2.46
CA ASN A 76 3.49 16.81 -2.91
C ASN A 76 2.85 17.73 -1.85
N THR A 77 2.68 17.23 -0.63
CA THR A 77 1.99 17.96 0.45
C THR A 77 3.01 18.33 1.54
N PRO A 78 3.06 19.58 2.01
CA PRO A 78 3.84 19.96 3.18
C PRO A 78 3.39 19.18 4.42
N LEU A 79 4.33 18.92 5.34
CA LEU A 79 4.07 18.07 6.51
C LEU A 79 2.87 18.53 7.33
N GLU A 80 2.77 19.82 7.62
CA GLU A 80 1.68 20.37 8.45
C GLU A 80 0.31 20.14 7.79
N THR A 81 0.24 20.33 6.47
CA THR A 81 -0.98 20.05 5.69
C THR A 81 -1.29 18.56 5.66
N GLN A 82 -0.27 17.72 5.50
CA GLN A 82 -0.43 16.27 5.53
C GLN A 82 -0.97 15.77 6.86
N LEU A 83 -0.45 16.29 7.98
CA LEU A 83 -0.95 15.94 9.32
C LEU A 83 -2.42 16.31 9.51
N GLU A 84 -2.85 17.46 8.95
CA GLU A 84 -4.27 17.85 8.99
C GLU A 84 -5.13 16.92 8.10
N HIS A 85 -4.65 16.54 6.91
CA HIS A 85 -5.35 15.56 6.07
C HIS A 85 -5.48 14.20 6.77
N GLU A 86 -4.43 13.74 7.46
CA GLU A 86 -4.46 12.51 8.26
C GLU A 86 -5.47 12.59 9.40
N ARG A 87 -5.50 13.72 10.14
CA ARG A 87 -6.48 13.96 11.20
C ARG A 87 -7.92 13.88 10.65
N GLN A 88 -8.19 14.54 9.52
CA GLN A 88 -9.51 14.50 8.88
C GLN A 88 -9.84 13.11 8.35
N GLY A 89 -8.87 12.41 7.76
CA GLY A 89 -9.02 11.03 7.31
C GLY A 89 -9.37 10.09 8.44
N LEU A 90 -8.71 10.23 9.59
CA LEU A 90 -9.00 9.45 10.79
C LEU A 90 -10.45 9.68 11.28
N VAL A 91 -10.88 10.94 11.38
CA VAL A 91 -12.25 11.26 11.80
C VAL A 91 -13.27 10.58 10.88
N ARG A 92 -13.14 10.79 9.55
CA ARG A 92 -14.05 10.16 8.57
C ARG A 92 -14.05 8.63 8.67
N THR A 93 -12.88 8.03 8.90
CA THR A 93 -12.77 6.57 9.03
C THR A 93 -13.43 6.06 10.30
N VAL A 94 -13.28 6.76 11.41
CA VAL A 94 -13.93 6.38 12.69
C VAL A 94 -15.45 6.55 12.61
N GLU A 95 -15.96 7.56 11.90
CA GLU A 95 -17.39 7.79 11.71
C GLU A 95 -18.05 6.76 10.75
N HIS A 96 -17.26 6.10 9.89
CA HIS A 96 -17.76 5.06 8.99
C HIS A 96 -18.13 3.78 9.76
N SER A 97 -19.07 2.98 9.21
CA SER A 97 -19.51 1.71 9.82
C SER A 97 -18.35 0.77 10.13
N ASP A 98 -17.39 0.65 9.21
CA ASP A 98 -16.18 -0.16 9.41
C ASP A 98 -15.31 0.35 10.57
N GLY A 99 -15.23 1.66 10.76
CA GLY A 99 -14.50 2.25 11.87
C GLY A 99 -15.15 1.93 13.21
N GLN A 100 -16.47 2.01 13.27
CA GLN A 100 -17.26 1.63 14.45
C GLN A 100 -17.12 0.14 14.76
N GLU A 101 -17.22 -0.72 13.74
CA GLU A 101 -16.98 -2.16 13.89
C GLU A 101 -15.56 -2.45 14.37
N GLY A 102 -14.56 -1.81 13.76
CA GLY A 102 -13.16 -1.98 14.16
C GLY A 102 -12.92 -1.61 15.63
N LEU A 103 -13.48 -0.49 16.09
CA LEU A 103 -13.38 -0.04 17.47
C LEU A 103 -14.10 -0.99 18.44
N SER A 104 -15.33 -1.41 18.11
CA SER A 104 -16.11 -2.38 18.91
C SER A 104 -15.37 -3.72 19.04
N ALA A 105 -14.87 -4.23 17.90
CA ALA A 105 -14.13 -5.49 17.87
C ALA A 105 -12.85 -5.42 18.72
N PHE A 106 -12.15 -4.29 18.69
CA PHE A 106 -10.96 -4.07 19.51
C PHE A 106 -11.30 -4.09 21.02
N LEU A 107 -12.34 -3.39 21.44
CA LEU A 107 -12.78 -3.36 22.84
C LEU A 107 -13.27 -4.74 23.33
N GLU A 108 -13.95 -5.48 22.46
CA GLU A 108 -14.46 -6.82 22.73
C GLU A 108 -13.42 -7.94 22.54
N LYS A 109 -12.19 -7.59 22.11
CA LYS A 109 -11.08 -8.54 21.84
C LYS A 109 -11.45 -9.64 20.84
N ARG A 110 -12.22 -9.31 19.83
CA ARG A 110 -12.61 -10.19 18.72
C ARG A 110 -12.07 -9.68 17.38
N SER A 111 -12.09 -10.53 16.37
CA SER A 111 -11.81 -10.10 14.99
C SER A 111 -12.96 -9.24 14.45
N PRO A 112 -12.67 -8.11 13.78
CA PRO A 112 -13.68 -7.30 13.13
C PRO A 112 -14.28 -8.03 11.92
N ARG A 113 -15.50 -7.65 11.54
CA ARG A 113 -16.20 -8.12 10.35
C ARG A 113 -16.62 -6.90 9.55
N PHE A 114 -15.81 -6.57 8.57
CA PHE A 114 -16.07 -5.43 7.69
C PHE A 114 -17.10 -5.79 6.59
N ALA A 115 -17.90 -4.80 6.15
CA ALA A 115 -18.91 -4.96 5.13
C ALA A 115 -18.33 -4.82 3.70
#